data_491274ecb4782726cf19a0e32a26f27e
#
_entry.id   491274ecb4782726cf19a0e32a26f27e
#
_cell.length_a   1.000
_cell.length_b   1.000
_cell.length_c   1.000
_cell.angle_alpha   90.00
_cell.angle_beta   90.00
_cell.angle_gamma   90.00
#
_symmetry.space_group_name_H-M   'P 1'
#
loop_
_entity.id
_entity.type
_entity.pdbx_description
1 polymer ?
#
loop_
_entity_poly.entity_id
_entity_poly.type
_entity_poly.pdbx_seq_one_letter_code
_entity_poly.pdbx_strand_id
1 'polypeptide(L)'
;MCGIVGAVAERNITAILIEGLKRLEYRGYDSAGLAVYTQQGELQRRRRIGKVAELDAANAADPLIGQLGIAHTRWATHGAPTEGNAHPHFSGEEVAVVHNGIIENHEELREELKGLGYVFVSQTDTEVIVHLIHHTLKTIPDLADALKSAVKRLHGAYGLALISVKQPDRLVAARSGSPLVIGLGHGENFLASDQLALRQVTDRFMYLEEGDIAEIRRDQVKVWDQAGNSVQRETVQYHEGAEAADKGAYRHFMLKEIHEQPTVVQRTLEGRLGKDHVLVQAFGPQAAELFAKVRNVQIVACGTSYHAGMVARYWLESLAGIPCQVEVASEFRYRKVVVQPDTLFVSISQSGETADTLAALRNAKELGFLGSLAICNVGISSLVRESDLTLLTLAGPEIGVASTKAFTTQLVSLMLLTLALGQVRGTLEAGVEAELVEELRRLPARLGEALAMDHTVEKIAELFADKHHTLFLGRGAQYPVAMEGALKLKEISYIHAEAYPAGELKHGPLALVDNDMPVVTVAPNNELLEKLKSNLQEVRARGGELVVFADEHAGMSNGEGTHVIKVPHIADALAPILYTIPLQLLSYYVAVLKGTDVDQPRNLAKSVTVE
;
A
#
# COMPACT_ATOMS: atom_id res chain seq x y z
N MET A 1 2.97 9.36 -3.01
CA MET A 1 1.86 9.29 -3.97
C MET A 1 0.92 10.47 -3.78
N CYS A 2 0.25 10.92 -4.85
CA CYS A 2 -0.59 12.11 -4.81
C CYS A 2 -2.04 11.80 -4.42
N GLY A 3 -2.78 12.78 -3.89
CA GLY A 3 -4.20 12.70 -3.62
C GLY A 3 -4.99 13.74 -4.42
N ILE A 4 -6.07 13.32 -5.06
CA ILE A 4 -7.00 14.20 -5.78
C ILE A 4 -8.32 14.28 -5.03
N VAL A 5 -8.88 15.48 -4.92
CA VAL A 5 -10.26 15.72 -4.51
C VAL A 5 -10.89 16.75 -5.45
N GLY A 6 -12.11 16.50 -5.90
CA GLY A 6 -12.91 17.43 -6.70
C GLY A 6 -14.33 17.50 -6.16
N ALA A 7 -15.02 18.62 -6.35
CA ALA A 7 -16.38 18.80 -5.91
C ALA A 7 -17.16 19.78 -6.81
N VAL A 8 -18.43 19.46 -7.03
CA VAL A 8 -19.43 20.34 -7.63
C VAL A 8 -20.71 20.28 -6.79
N ALA A 9 -21.12 21.44 -6.21
CA ALA A 9 -22.20 21.51 -5.24
C ALA A 9 -22.94 22.86 -5.31
N GLU A 10 -24.01 23.03 -4.54
CA GLU A 10 -24.65 24.34 -4.33
C GLU A 10 -24.02 25.13 -3.19
N ARG A 11 -23.35 24.43 -2.28
CA ARG A 11 -22.65 25.02 -1.12
C ARG A 11 -21.19 25.33 -1.43
N ASN A 12 -20.53 26.06 -0.56
CA ASN A 12 -19.08 26.25 -0.63
C ASN A 12 -18.34 24.92 -0.41
N ILE A 13 -17.53 24.53 -1.39
CA ILE A 13 -16.85 23.23 -1.41
C ILE A 13 -15.44 23.27 -0.78
N THR A 14 -14.90 24.43 -0.46
CA THR A 14 -13.49 24.57 -0.08
C THR A 14 -13.15 23.76 1.17
N ALA A 15 -14.04 23.77 2.18
CA ALA A 15 -13.86 22.94 3.39
C ALA A 15 -13.88 21.45 3.08
N ILE A 16 -14.71 21.00 2.13
CA ILE A 16 -14.79 19.60 1.70
C ILE A 16 -13.49 19.20 1.01
N LEU A 17 -12.97 20.05 0.12
CA LEU A 17 -11.70 19.81 -0.57
C LEU A 17 -10.53 19.67 0.42
N ILE A 18 -10.42 20.60 1.36
CA ILE A 18 -9.33 20.60 2.35
C ILE A 18 -9.43 19.37 3.27
N GLU A 19 -10.63 19.08 3.79
CA GLU A 19 -10.82 17.91 4.65
C GLU A 19 -10.56 16.59 3.91
N GLY A 20 -10.99 16.51 2.63
CA GLY A 20 -10.68 15.38 1.77
C GLY A 20 -9.16 15.22 1.56
N LEU A 21 -8.42 16.31 1.36
CA LEU A 21 -6.96 16.26 1.27
C LEU A 21 -6.30 15.83 2.58
N LYS A 22 -6.79 16.27 3.76
CA LYS A 22 -6.29 15.81 5.07
C LYS A 22 -6.39 14.29 5.20
N ARG A 23 -7.48 13.71 4.70
CA ARG A 23 -7.68 12.26 4.70
C ARG A 23 -6.81 11.52 3.68
N LEU A 24 -6.27 12.20 2.68
CA LEU A 24 -5.34 11.66 1.68
C LEU A 24 -3.87 12.02 1.97
N GLU A 25 -3.59 12.80 3.00
CA GLU A 25 -2.24 13.28 3.30
C GLU A 25 -1.23 12.15 3.50
N TYR A 26 -1.67 10.99 4.03
CA TYR A 26 -0.84 9.80 4.12
C TYR A 26 -0.30 9.30 2.76
N ARG A 27 -0.88 9.76 1.64
CA ARG A 27 -0.44 9.44 0.28
C ARG A 27 0.61 10.39 -0.26
N GLY A 28 0.66 11.65 0.20
CA GLY A 28 1.62 12.65 -0.27
C GLY A 28 1.51 13.94 0.52
N TYR A 29 2.63 14.53 0.88
CA TYR A 29 2.71 15.68 1.79
C TYR A 29 3.86 16.63 1.48
N ASP A 30 4.40 16.60 0.25
CA ASP A 30 5.46 17.54 -0.17
C ASP A 30 4.90 18.93 -0.47
N SER A 31 3.69 18.98 -0.99
CA SER A 31 2.94 20.20 -1.20
C SER A 31 1.44 19.90 -1.35
N ALA A 32 0.62 20.92 -1.08
CA ALA A 32 -0.82 20.84 -1.25
C ALA A 32 -1.34 22.09 -1.94
N GLY A 33 -2.46 21.95 -2.66
CA GLY A 33 -3.11 23.10 -3.27
C GLY A 33 -4.53 22.81 -3.74
N LEU A 34 -5.26 23.87 -4.00
CA LEU A 34 -6.62 23.84 -4.51
C LEU A 34 -6.85 24.94 -5.55
N ALA A 35 -7.81 24.71 -6.44
CA ALA A 35 -8.37 25.70 -7.34
C ALA A 35 -9.90 25.68 -7.22
N VAL A 36 -10.48 26.84 -7.14
CA VAL A 36 -11.93 27.04 -6.96
C VAL A 36 -12.44 28.02 -8.01
N TYR A 37 -13.57 27.71 -8.61
CA TYR A 37 -14.32 28.66 -9.42
C TYR A 37 -15.14 29.55 -8.47
N THR A 38 -14.80 30.83 -8.43
CA THR A 38 -15.37 31.80 -7.50
C THR A 38 -16.67 32.40 -8.00
N GLN A 39 -17.41 33.08 -7.13
CA GLN A 39 -18.64 33.81 -7.50
C GLN A 39 -18.38 35.00 -8.44
N GLN A 40 -17.12 35.45 -8.54
CA GLN A 40 -16.69 36.49 -9.47
C GLN A 40 -16.53 35.98 -10.91
N GLY A 41 -16.67 34.66 -11.12
CA GLY A 41 -16.54 34.04 -12.44
C GLY A 41 -15.08 33.73 -12.85
N GLU A 42 -14.20 33.63 -11.88
CA GLU A 42 -12.77 33.41 -12.08
C GLU A 42 -12.32 32.12 -11.40
N LEU A 43 -11.24 31.52 -11.92
CA LEU A 43 -10.52 30.47 -11.23
C LEU A 43 -9.44 31.09 -10.32
N GLN A 44 -9.54 30.84 -9.03
CA GLN A 44 -8.53 31.21 -8.06
C GLN A 44 -7.86 29.96 -7.48
N ARG A 45 -6.54 30.02 -7.27
CA ARG A 45 -5.79 28.89 -6.69
C ARG A 45 -4.99 29.32 -5.47
N ARG A 46 -4.77 28.33 -4.58
CA ARG A 46 -3.84 28.44 -3.46
C ARG A 46 -2.98 27.20 -3.37
N ARG A 47 -1.68 27.39 -3.16
CA ARG A 47 -0.70 26.31 -3.07
C ARG A 47 0.24 26.58 -1.90
N ARG A 48 0.68 25.51 -1.21
CA ARG A 48 1.68 25.56 -0.15
C ARG A 48 2.60 24.36 -0.23
N ILE A 49 3.85 24.57 0.18
CA ILE A 49 4.82 23.50 0.42
C ILE A 49 4.49 22.88 1.76
N GLY A 50 4.69 21.56 1.91
CA GLY A 50 4.46 20.82 3.14
C GLY A 50 3.04 20.26 3.26
N LYS A 51 2.64 19.99 4.50
CA LYS A 51 1.39 19.31 4.85
C LYS A 51 0.14 20.13 4.53
N VAL A 52 -1.01 19.47 4.43
CA VAL A 52 -2.31 20.11 4.16
C VAL A 52 -2.67 21.19 5.19
N ALA A 53 -2.15 21.07 6.42
CA ALA A 53 -2.33 22.08 7.46
C ALA A 53 -1.82 23.47 7.04
N GLU A 54 -0.74 23.56 6.25
CA GLU A 54 -0.21 24.84 5.72
C GLU A 54 -1.18 25.46 4.70
N LEU A 55 -1.79 24.62 3.86
CA LEU A 55 -2.83 25.05 2.91
C LEU A 55 -4.09 25.53 3.65
N ASP A 56 -4.51 24.79 4.67
CA ASP A 56 -5.68 25.11 5.50
C ASP A 56 -5.48 26.45 6.23
N ALA A 57 -4.34 26.64 6.89
CA ALA A 57 -4.00 27.91 7.54
C ALA A 57 -3.99 29.09 6.56
N ALA A 58 -3.41 28.90 5.37
CA ALA A 58 -3.40 29.93 4.34
C ALA A 58 -4.80 30.23 3.79
N ASN A 59 -5.67 29.21 3.68
CA ASN A 59 -7.06 29.42 3.26
C ASN A 59 -7.92 30.07 4.38
N ALA A 60 -7.64 29.77 5.64
CA ALA A 60 -8.31 30.41 6.77
C ALA A 60 -7.99 31.93 6.84
N ALA A 61 -6.76 32.30 6.50
CA ALA A 61 -6.33 33.71 6.47
C ALA A 61 -6.97 34.54 5.34
N ASP A 62 -7.25 33.92 4.19
CA ASP A 62 -7.85 34.52 3.01
C ASP A 62 -8.71 33.48 2.29
N PRO A 63 -9.99 33.32 2.69
CA PRO A 63 -10.84 32.21 2.25
C PRO A 63 -11.21 32.25 0.76
N LEU A 64 -10.97 31.15 0.05
CA LEU A 64 -11.54 30.91 -1.26
C LEU A 64 -12.97 30.35 -1.11
N ILE A 65 -13.92 30.93 -1.82
CA ILE A 65 -15.33 30.55 -1.76
C ILE A 65 -15.84 30.23 -3.16
N GLY A 66 -16.37 29.03 -3.34
CA GLY A 66 -16.96 28.60 -4.62
C GLY A 66 -17.71 27.29 -4.54
N GLN A 67 -18.36 26.93 -5.64
CA GLN A 67 -19.24 25.77 -5.78
C GLN A 67 -18.67 24.68 -6.68
N LEU A 68 -17.56 24.95 -7.37
CA LEU A 68 -16.82 24.04 -8.20
C LEU A 68 -15.34 24.17 -7.87
N GLY A 69 -14.63 23.06 -7.68
CA GLY A 69 -13.19 23.09 -7.41
C GLY A 69 -12.52 21.74 -7.45
N ILE A 70 -11.20 21.79 -7.52
CA ILE A 70 -10.29 20.65 -7.50
C ILE A 70 -9.14 20.94 -6.54
N ALA A 71 -8.64 19.90 -5.89
CA ALA A 71 -7.55 20.00 -4.92
C ALA A 71 -6.63 18.78 -5.00
N HIS A 72 -5.41 18.96 -4.51
CA HIS A 72 -4.36 17.97 -4.67
C HIS A 72 -3.35 18.00 -3.52
N THR A 73 -2.91 16.82 -3.06
CA THR A 73 -1.68 16.63 -2.29
C THR A 73 -0.63 15.99 -3.18
N ARG A 74 0.57 16.55 -3.21
CA ARG A 74 1.62 16.13 -4.12
C ARG A 74 2.67 15.28 -3.42
N TRP A 75 3.06 14.22 -4.10
CA TRP A 75 4.31 13.51 -3.95
C TRP A 75 5.17 13.81 -5.17
N ALA A 76 6.32 14.47 -4.99
CA ALA A 76 7.13 14.95 -6.09
C ALA A 76 7.77 13.78 -6.87
N THR A 77 7.38 13.62 -8.14
CA THR A 77 8.02 12.73 -9.11
C THR A 77 8.89 13.53 -10.08
N HIS A 78 8.38 14.66 -10.59
CA HIS A 78 9.08 15.57 -11.51
C HIS A 78 9.14 16.99 -10.92
N GLY A 79 10.34 17.54 -10.81
CA GLY A 79 10.58 18.86 -10.25
C GLY A 79 10.57 18.91 -8.71
N ALA A 80 11.37 19.83 -8.15
CA ALA A 80 11.52 19.99 -6.70
C ALA A 80 10.19 20.34 -6.00
N PRO A 81 10.03 20.08 -4.69
CA PRO A 81 8.86 20.49 -3.93
C PRO A 81 8.87 22.01 -3.70
N THR A 82 8.36 22.75 -4.68
CA THR A 82 8.20 24.21 -4.67
C THR A 82 6.74 24.58 -4.92
N GLU A 83 6.31 25.77 -4.53
CA GLU A 83 4.94 26.22 -4.83
C GLU A 83 4.69 26.31 -6.35
N GLY A 84 5.71 26.60 -7.17
CA GLY A 84 5.61 26.60 -8.63
C GLY A 84 5.25 25.23 -9.20
N ASN A 85 5.75 24.16 -8.60
CA ASN A 85 5.54 22.79 -9.00
C ASN A 85 4.33 22.12 -8.29
N ALA A 86 3.71 22.77 -7.29
CA ALA A 86 2.51 22.26 -6.64
C ALA A 86 1.29 22.38 -7.54
N HIS A 87 0.41 21.37 -7.50
CA HIS A 87 -0.88 21.42 -8.19
C HIS A 87 -1.91 22.29 -7.44
N PRO A 88 -2.95 22.79 -8.12
CA PRO A 88 -3.31 22.69 -9.53
C PRO A 88 -2.42 23.54 -10.46
N HIS A 89 -2.24 23.07 -11.71
CA HIS A 89 -1.64 23.85 -12.80
C HIS A 89 -2.72 24.56 -13.63
N PHE A 90 -2.39 25.75 -14.12
CA PHE A 90 -3.30 26.60 -14.90
C PHE A 90 -2.77 26.81 -16.31
N SER A 91 -3.69 26.98 -17.26
CA SER A 91 -3.40 27.52 -18.58
C SER A 91 -4.33 28.67 -18.91
N GLY A 92 -3.75 29.86 -19.11
CA GLY A 92 -4.47 31.08 -19.49
C GLY A 92 -5.56 31.52 -18.52
N GLU A 93 -5.46 31.17 -17.24
CA GLU A 93 -6.50 31.44 -16.22
C GLU A 93 -7.88 30.83 -16.57
N GLU A 94 -7.96 30.08 -17.66
CA GLU A 94 -9.21 29.49 -18.17
C GLU A 94 -9.41 28.05 -17.75
N VAL A 95 -8.35 27.29 -17.56
CA VAL A 95 -8.39 25.87 -17.24
C VAL A 95 -7.46 25.54 -16.08
N ALA A 96 -7.95 24.74 -15.13
CA ALA A 96 -7.17 24.19 -14.04
C ALA A 96 -7.17 22.66 -14.09
N VAL A 97 -6.01 22.04 -13.84
CA VAL A 97 -5.82 20.57 -13.83
C VAL A 97 -5.07 20.12 -12.60
N VAL A 98 -5.49 19.00 -12.02
CA VAL A 98 -4.70 18.19 -11.08
C VAL A 98 -4.47 16.80 -11.67
N HIS A 99 -3.34 16.20 -11.35
CA HIS A 99 -2.86 14.96 -11.97
C HIS A 99 -2.17 14.06 -10.94
N ASN A 100 -2.56 12.80 -10.92
CA ASN A 100 -1.86 11.70 -10.30
C ASN A 100 -1.31 10.80 -11.41
N GLY A 101 -0.02 10.58 -11.48
CA GLY A 101 0.60 9.74 -12.49
C GLY A 101 1.90 10.32 -13.05
N ILE A 102 2.33 9.79 -14.17
CA ILE A 102 3.49 10.24 -14.94
C ILE A 102 3.14 10.22 -16.41
N ILE A 103 3.41 11.33 -17.11
CA ILE A 103 3.29 11.42 -18.56
C ILE A 103 4.68 11.23 -19.17
N GLU A 104 4.91 10.08 -19.76
CA GLU A 104 6.22 9.66 -20.27
C GLU A 104 6.69 10.52 -21.47
N ASN A 105 5.77 10.93 -22.34
CA ASN A 105 6.09 11.76 -23.50
C ASN A 105 5.96 13.27 -23.24
N HIS A 106 6.06 13.69 -21.96
CA HIS A 106 5.85 15.10 -21.58
C HIS A 106 6.86 16.06 -22.21
N GLU A 107 8.11 15.65 -22.43
CA GLU A 107 9.12 16.54 -23.02
C GLU A 107 8.82 16.85 -24.48
N GLU A 108 8.43 15.84 -25.27
CA GLU A 108 8.02 16.02 -26.68
C GLU A 108 6.83 16.99 -26.78
N LEU A 109 5.79 16.74 -25.98
CA LEU A 109 4.61 17.62 -25.95
C LEU A 109 4.94 19.03 -25.46
N ARG A 110 5.89 19.17 -24.52
CA ARG A 110 6.36 20.46 -24.01
C ARG A 110 7.01 21.29 -25.12
N GLU A 111 7.89 20.71 -25.91
CA GLU A 111 8.55 21.43 -27.01
C GLU A 111 7.56 21.83 -28.11
N GLU A 112 6.60 20.96 -28.46
CA GLU A 112 5.52 21.31 -29.38
C GLU A 112 4.70 22.51 -28.88
N LEU A 113 4.25 22.45 -27.62
CA LEU A 113 3.41 23.49 -27.02
C LEU A 113 4.18 24.82 -26.87
N LYS A 114 5.48 24.80 -26.59
CA LYS A 114 6.32 25.99 -26.66
C LYS A 114 6.34 26.60 -28.04
N GLY A 115 6.44 25.76 -29.09
CA GLY A 115 6.35 26.17 -30.48
C GLY A 115 5.01 26.84 -30.85
N LEU A 116 3.94 26.48 -30.11
CA LEU A 116 2.60 27.07 -30.21
C LEU A 116 2.41 28.31 -29.32
N GLY A 117 3.46 28.78 -28.66
CA GLY A 117 3.48 30.01 -27.84
C GLY A 117 3.07 29.81 -26.37
N TYR A 118 2.99 28.58 -25.86
CA TYR A 118 2.73 28.34 -24.45
C TYR A 118 4.00 28.56 -23.61
N VAL A 119 3.85 29.23 -22.48
CA VAL A 119 4.94 29.51 -21.53
C VAL A 119 4.82 28.55 -20.35
N PHE A 120 5.87 27.79 -20.12
CA PHE A 120 5.96 26.84 -19.00
C PHE A 120 6.62 27.51 -17.79
N VAL A 121 5.99 27.42 -16.65
CA VAL A 121 6.44 28.01 -15.38
C VAL A 121 6.81 26.97 -14.33
N SER A 122 6.52 25.70 -14.58
CA SER A 122 6.86 24.57 -13.71
C SER A 122 7.78 23.55 -14.40
N GLN A 123 8.33 22.68 -13.57
CA GLN A 123 9.15 21.55 -14.02
C GLN A 123 8.34 20.25 -14.11
N THR A 124 7.01 20.32 -13.89
CA THR A 124 6.15 19.13 -13.86
C THR A 124 5.72 18.69 -15.25
N ASP A 125 5.49 17.39 -15.39
CA ASP A 125 4.82 16.80 -16.56
C ASP A 125 3.36 17.26 -16.67
N THR A 126 2.70 17.55 -15.55
CA THR A 126 1.30 17.99 -15.48
C THR A 126 1.03 19.30 -16.21
N GLU A 127 1.96 20.24 -16.25
CA GLU A 127 1.77 21.52 -16.96
C GLU A 127 1.58 21.30 -18.46
N VAL A 128 2.16 20.24 -19.01
CA VAL A 128 1.93 19.83 -20.41
C VAL A 128 0.46 19.49 -20.63
N ILE A 129 -0.17 18.79 -19.69
CA ILE A 129 -1.58 18.37 -19.80
C ILE A 129 -2.50 19.58 -19.87
N VAL A 130 -2.33 20.55 -18.97
CA VAL A 130 -3.23 21.72 -18.92
C VAL A 130 -3.08 22.59 -20.16
N HIS A 131 -1.86 22.73 -20.71
CA HIS A 131 -1.63 23.47 -21.95
C HIS A 131 -2.19 22.73 -23.16
N LEU A 132 -2.04 21.40 -23.23
CA LEU A 132 -2.60 20.58 -24.30
C LEU A 132 -4.13 20.66 -24.33
N ILE A 133 -4.79 20.55 -23.17
CA ILE A 133 -6.25 20.69 -23.06
C ILE A 133 -6.69 22.10 -23.46
N HIS A 134 -6.03 23.15 -22.97
CA HIS A 134 -6.33 24.53 -23.36
C HIS A 134 -6.15 24.77 -24.87
N HIS A 135 -5.11 24.19 -25.47
CA HIS A 135 -4.92 24.25 -26.92
C HIS A 135 -6.06 23.57 -27.68
N THR A 136 -6.46 22.38 -27.23
CA THR A 136 -7.54 21.59 -27.84
C THR A 136 -8.89 22.31 -27.71
N LEU A 137 -9.16 23.03 -26.62
CA LEU A 137 -10.38 23.82 -26.44
C LEU A 137 -10.55 24.95 -27.44
N LYS A 138 -9.50 25.40 -28.13
CA LYS A 138 -9.60 26.39 -29.21
C LYS A 138 -10.33 25.84 -30.45
N THR A 139 -10.30 24.54 -30.65
CA THR A 139 -10.93 23.84 -31.78
C THR A 139 -12.12 22.97 -31.38
N ILE A 140 -12.11 22.44 -30.15
CA ILE A 140 -13.15 21.58 -29.56
C ILE A 140 -13.65 22.28 -28.30
N PRO A 141 -14.70 23.11 -28.36
CA PRO A 141 -15.11 23.95 -27.19
C PRO A 141 -15.68 23.19 -25.99
N ASP A 142 -16.18 21.97 -26.16
CA ASP A 142 -16.68 21.16 -25.05
C ASP A 142 -15.52 20.55 -24.26
N LEU A 143 -15.54 20.70 -22.93
CA LEU A 143 -14.45 20.31 -22.04
C LEU A 143 -14.22 18.79 -22.02
N ALA A 144 -15.31 18.00 -22.04
CA ALA A 144 -15.21 16.55 -22.03
C ALA A 144 -14.67 16.03 -23.36
N ASP A 145 -15.12 16.60 -24.48
CA ASP A 145 -14.64 16.20 -25.81
C ASP A 145 -13.19 16.68 -26.05
N ALA A 146 -12.81 17.84 -25.52
CA ALA A 146 -11.42 18.29 -25.53
C ALA A 146 -10.52 17.34 -24.73
N LEU A 147 -10.97 16.88 -23.55
CA LEU A 147 -10.24 15.88 -22.78
C LEU A 147 -10.12 14.55 -23.53
N LYS A 148 -11.22 14.03 -24.12
CA LYS A 148 -11.20 12.81 -24.94
C LYS A 148 -10.19 12.90 -26.10
N SER A 149 -10.02 14.08 -26.69
CA SER A 149 -9.02 14.31 -27.73
C SER A 149 -7.61 14.38 -27.16
N ALA A 150 -7.42 15.10 -26.06
CA ALA A 150 -6.10 15.30 -25.45
C ALA A 150 -5.49 14.00 -24.92
N VAL A 151 -6.27 13.15 -24.22
CA VAL A 151 -5.78 11.90 -23.63
C VAL A 151 -5.25 10.90 -24.67
N LYS A 152 -5.70 10.97 -25.91
CA LYS A 152 -5.16 10.12 -27.00
C LYS A 152 -3.70 10.42 -27.35
N ARG A 153 -3.21 11.56 -26.91
CA ARG A 153 -1.82 12.03 -27.13
C ARG A 153 -0.93 11.82 -25.92
N LEU A 154 -1.50 11.48 -24.76
CA LEU A 154 -0.77 11.24 -23.54
C LEU A 154 -0.32 9.78 -23.48
N HIS A 155 0.96 9.56 -23.21
CA HIS A 155 1.52 8.24 -22.94
C HIS A 155 1.88 8.16 -21.45
N GLY A 156 1.56 7.03 -20.79
CA GLY A 156 1.81 6.81 -19.38
C GLY A 156 0.54 6.69 -18.54
N ALA A 157 0.69 6.72 -17.22
CA ALA A 157 -0.41 6.56 -16.28
C ALA A 157 -0.91 7.92 -15.78
N TYR A 158 -2.24 8.08 -15.69
CA TYR A 158 -2.85 9.30 -15.17
C TYR A 158 -4.20 9.07 -14.49
N GLY A 159 -4.44 9.84 -13.43
CA GLY A 159 -5.76 10.20 -12.93
C GLY A 159 -5.88 11.71 -12.99
N LEU A 160 -6.79 12.22 -13.83
CA LEU A 160 -6.94 13.65 -14.11
C LEU A 160 -8.25 14.17 -13.56
N ALA A 161 -8.21 15.39 -12.98
CA ALA A 161 -9.41 16.18 -12.73
C ALA A 161 -9.18 17.62 -13.22
N LEU A 162 -10.17 18.16 -13.93
CA LEU A 162 -10.07 19.49 -14.55
C LEU A 162 -11.39 20.26 -14.47
N ILE A 163 -11.25 21.59 -14.38
CA ILE A 163 -12.33 22.56 -14.40
C ILE A 163 -11.99 23.72 -15.32
N SER A 164 -13.02 24.39 -15.87
CA SER A 164 -12.84 25.53 -16.77
C SER A 164 -13.81 26.66 -16.45
N VAL A 165 -13.35 27.90 -16.58
CA VAL A 165 -14.20 29.10 -16.45
C VAL A 165 -15.33 29.15 -17.50
N LYS A 166 -15.10 28.55 -18.67
CA LYS A 166 -16.08 28.54 -19.77
C LYS A 166 -17.23 27.56 -19.53
N GLN A 167 -17.05 26.60 -18.63
CA GLN A 167 -18.04 25.57 -18.31
C GLN A 167 -18.07 25.33 -16.79
N PRO A 168 -18.54 26.31 -16.01
CA PRO A 168 -18.42 26.32 -14.56
C PRO A 168 -19.42 25.40 -13.82
N ASP A 169 -20.21 24.66 -14.56
CA ASP A 169 -21.25 23.75 -14.05
C ASP A 169 -20.77 22.30 -13.96
N ARG A 170 -19.51 22.03 -14.33
CA ARG A 170 -18.99 20.66 -14.41
C ARG A 170 -17.52 20.53 -14.04
N LEU A 171 -17.20 19.36 -13.51
CA LEU A 171 -15.86 18.82 -13.37
C LEU A 171 -15.72 17.68 -14.37
N VAL A 172 -14.57 17.58 -15.04
CA VAL A 172 -14.29 16.48 -15.96
C VAL A 172 -13.09 15.70 -15.46
N ALA A 173 -13.11 14.39 -15.61
CA ALA A 173 -12.07 13.49 -15.13
C ALA A 173 -11.71 12.45 -16.19
N ALA A 174 -10.47 11.95 -16.16
CA ALA A 174 -10.02 10.82 -16.97
C ALA A 174 -9.12 9.91 -16.13
N ARG A 175 -9.22 8.60 -16.37
CA ARG A 175 -8.43 7.58 -15.70
C ARG A 175 -7.67 6.71 -16.71
N SER A 176 -6.38 6.53 -16.46
CA SER A 176 -5.56 5.47 -17.03
C SER A 176 -4.46 5.11 -16.03
N GLY A 177 -4.43 3.90 -15.50
CA GLY A 177 -3.48 3.45 -14.49
C GLY A 177 -3.79 3.95 -13.08
N SER A 178 -3.92 5.26 -12.85
CA SER A 178 -4.19 5.83 -11.51
C SER A 178 -5.67 5.81 -11.15
N PRO A 179 -6.07 5.35 -9.93
CA PRO A 179 -7.46 5.20 -9.56
C PRO A 179 -8.20 6.54 -9.39
N LEU A 180 -9.48 6.55 -9.79
CA LEU A 180 -10.43 7.63 -9.51
C LEU A 180 -11.78 7.05 -9.13
N VAL A 181 -12.45 7.69 -8.18
CA VAL A 181 -13.79 7.34 -7.69
C VAL A 181 -14.68 8.57 -7.61
N ILE A 182 -15.91 8.42 -8.05
CA ILE A 182 -16.95 9.47 -7.95
C ILE A 182 -17.81 9.18 -6.73
N GLY A 183 -17.98 10.17 -5.87
CA GLY A 183 -18.92 10.16 -4.76
C GLY A 183 -20.24 10.80 -5.19
N LEU A 184 -21.35 10.06 -5.05
CA LEU A 184 -22.68 10.53 -5.42
C LEU A 184 -23.39 11.10 -4.19
N GLY A 185 -23.68 12.40 -4.21
CA GLY A 185 -24.42 13.11 -3.17
C GLY A 185 -25.87 13.41 -3.57
N HIS A 186 -26.49 14.32 -2.85
CA HIS A 186 -27.83 14.83 -3.15
C HIS A 186 -27.73 16.31 -3.58
N GLY A 187 -27.90 16.57 -4.88
CA GLY A 187 -27.66 17.90 -5.45
C GLY A 187 -26.17 18.32 -5.46
N GLU A 188 -25.28 17.38 -5.28
CA GLU A 188 -23.83 17.57 -5.28
C GLU A 188 -23.13 16.25 -5.65
N ASN A 189 -22.02 16.33 -6.34
CA ASN A 189 -21.20 15.17 -6.65
C ASN A 189 -19.72 15.48 -6.45
N PHE A 190 -18.95 14.46 -6.21
CA PHE A 190 -17.54 14.54 -5.80
C PHE A 190 -16.68 13.62 -6.64
N LEU A 191 -15.38 13.92 -6.69
CA LEU A 191 -14.35 13.06 -7.27
C LEU A 191 -13.22 12.93 -6.26
N ALA A 192 -12.61 11.74 -6.16
CA ALA A 192 -11.36 11.58 -5.44
C ALA A 192 -10.52 10.45 -6.03
N SER A 193 -9.22 10.44 -5.67
CA SER A 193 -8.34 9.30 -5.95
C SER A 193 -8.53 8.14 -4.98
N ASP A 194 -9.26 8.37 -3.87
CA ASP A 194 -9.62 7.34 -2.89
C ASP A 194 -10.92 7.74 -2.18
N GLN A 195 -11.81 6.79 -1.98
CA GLN A 195 -13.10 6.98 -1.30
C GLN A 195 -12.97 7.57 0.12
N LEU A 196 -11.86 7.31 0.83
CA LEU A 196 -11.62 7.84 2.18
C LEU A 196 -11.74 9.36 2.23
N ALA A 197 -11.36 10.07 1.16
CA ALA A 197 -11.51 11.52 1.06
C ALA A 197 -12.96 11.99 1.12
N LEU A 198 -13.89 11.17 0.65
CA LEU A 198 -15.30 11.55 0.43
C LEU A 198 -16.27 10.96 1.46
N ARG A 199 -15.82 10.08 2.36
CA ARG A 199 -16.69 9.41 3.35
C ARG A 199 -17.45 10.37 4.29
N GLN A 200 -16.97 11.59 4.44
CA GLN A 200 -17.65 12.64 5.23
C GLN A 200 -18.88 13.23 4.51
N VAL A 201 -18.97 13.08 3.19
CA VAL A 201 -20.01 13.71 2.37
C VAL A 201 -20.90 12.71 1.66
N THR A 202 -20.48 11.46 1.48
CA THR A 202 -21.28 10.40 0.87
C THR A 202 -20.79 9.00 1.26
N ASP A 203 -21.71 8.03 1.21
CA ASP A 203 -21.46 6.59 1.32
C ASP A 203 -21.67 5.85 -0.01
N ARG A 204 -22.02 6.58 -1.10
CA ARG A 204 -22.33 6.02 -2.42
C ARG A 204 -21.20 6.34 -3.41
N PHE A 205 -20.57 5.30 -3.94
CA PHE A 205 -19.38 5.43 -4.77
C PHE A 205 -19.53 4.74 -6.13
N MET A 206 -19.08 5.42 -7.18
CA MET A 206 -18.95 4.89 -8.53
C MET A 206 -17.46 4.88 -8.90
N TYR A 207 -16.88 3.70 -9.13
CA TYR A 207 -15.47 3.55 -9.50
C TYR A 207 -15.31 3.67 -11.00
N LEU A 208 -14.41 4.53 -11.45
CA LEU A 208 -14.04 4.58 -12.86
C LEU A 208 -13.17 3.36 -13.20
N GLU A 209 -13.38 2.81 -14.38
CA GLU A 209 -12.57 1.73 -14.94
C GLU A 209 -11.44 2.28 -15.83
N GLU A 210 -10.57 1.39 -16.29
CA GLU A 210 -9.43 1.74 -17.12
C GLU A 210 -9.89 2.40 -18.43
N GLY A 211 -9.32 3.58 -18.75
CA GLY A 211 -9.67 4.35 -19.93
C GLY A 211 -10.96 5.18 -19.81
N ASP A 212 -11.63 5.17 -18.67
CA ASP A 212 -12.85 5.94 -18.46
C ASP A 212 -12.59 7.45 -18.44
N ILE A 213 -13.54 8.17 -19.06
CA ILE A 213 -13.66 9.63 -18.96
C ILE A 213 -15.03 9.96 -18.37
N ALA A 214 -15.08 10.85 -17.38
CA ALA A 214 -16.30 11.22 -16.71
C ALA A 214 -16.56 12.73 -16.78
N GLU A 215 -17.82 13.11 -17.02
CA GLU A 215 -18.36 14.44 -16.78
C GLU A 215 -19.23 14.39 -15.53
N ILE A 216 -18.91 15.23 -14.56
CA ILE A 216 -19.54 15.25 -13.24
C ILE A 216 -20.20 16.62 -13.03
N ARG A 217 -21.52 16.62 -12.95
CA ARG A 217 -22.35 17.78 -12.60
C ARG A 217 -23.01 17.56 -11.26
N ARG A 218 -23.68 18.56 -10.72
CA ARG A 218 -24.39 18.47 -9.43
C ARG A 218 -25.46 17.38 -9.38
N ASP A 219 -26.15 17.19 -10.48
CA ASP A 219 -27.32 16.32 -10.63
C ASP A 219 -27.11 15.13 -11.56
N GLN A 220 -26.00 15.10 -12.27
CA GLN A 220 -25.73 14.08 -13.27
C GLN A 220 -24.25 13.70 -13.34
N VAL A 221 -24.01 12.43 -13.57
CA VAL A 221 -22.69 11.87 -13.94
C VAL A 221 -22.85 11.15 -15.28
N LYS A 222 -21.94 11.44 -16.23
CA LYS A 222 -21.82 10.72 -17.50
C LYS A 222 -20.44 10.10 -17.58
N VAL A 223 -20.38 8.85 -17.98
CA VAL A 223 -19.10 8.13 -18.16
C VAL A 223 -19.02 7.60 -19.59
N TRP A 224 -17.85 7.70 -20.18
CA TRP A 224 -17.49 7.10 -21.47
C TRP A 224 -16.30 6.16 -21.26
N ASP A 225 -16.39 4.98 -21.88
CA ASP A 225 -15.30 4.00 -21.89
C ASP A 225 -14.15 4.43 -22.83
N GLN A 226 -13.09 3.64 -22.86
CA GLN A 226 -11.92 3.87 -23.72
C GLN A 226 -12.28 3.95 -25.22
N ALA A 227 -13.33 3.26 -25.67
CA ALA A 227 -13.83 3.31 -27.05
C ALA A 227 -14.68 4.56 -27.32
N GLY A 228 -15.02 5.35 -26.30
CA GLY A 228 -15.87 6.54 -26.37
C GLY A 228 -17.36 6.26 -26.29
N ASN A 229 -17.79 5.04 -25.97
CA ASN A 229 -19.19 4.70 -25.76
C ASN A 229 -19.64 5.21 -24.39
N SER A 230 -20.89 5.73 -24.32
CA SER A 230 -21.50 6.06 -23.04
C SER A 230 -21.82 4.79 -22.27
N VAL A 231 -21.31 4.69 -21.03
CA VAL A 231 -21.46 3.51 -20.17
C VAL A 231 -22.03 3.89 -18.81
N GLN A 232 -22.68 2.93 -18.16
CA GLN A 232 -23.08 3.05 -16.77
C GLN A 232 -22.13 2.20 -15.91
N ARG A 233 -21.59 2.81 -14.84
CA ARG A 233 -20.79 2.10 -13.85
C ARG A 233 -21.61 1.78 -12.62
N GLU A 234 -21.31 0.66 -11.99
CA GLU A 234 -21.99 0.24 -10.77
C GLU A 234 -21.77 1.24 -9.63
N THR A 235 -22.84 1.51 -8.87
CA THR A 235 -22.77 2.30 -7.64
C THR A 235 -22.70 1.36 -6.44
N VAL A 236 -21.63 1.44 -5.69
CA VAL A 236 -21.41 0.65 -4.47
C VAL A 236 -21.75 1.52 -3.26
N GLN A 237 -22.55 0.99 -2.33
CA GLN A 237 -22.77 1.62 -1.03
C GLN A 237 -21.79 1.06 0.00
N TYR A 238 -21.12 1.94 0.72
CA TYR A 238 -20.10 1.57 1.69
C TYR A 238 -20.62 1.66 3.13
N HIS A 239 -20.56 0.56 3.88
CA HIS A 239 -21.20 0.44 5.20
C HIS A 239 -20.24 0.35 6.40
N GLU A 240 -18.92 0.52 6.23
CA GLU A 240 -18.00 0.46 7.38
C GLU A 240 -18.04 1.73 8.25
N GLY A 241 -17.99 1.52 9.58
CA GLY A 241 -18.12 2.57 10.57
C GLY A 241 -16.98 3.62 10.58
N ALA A 242 -17.32 4.82 11.03
CA ALA A 242 -16.43 5.99 11.12
C ALA A 242 -15.26 5.83 12.12
N GLU A 243 -15.27 4.80 12.97
CA GLU A 243 -14.34 4.63 14.11
C GLU A 243 -12.90 4.28 13.73
N ALA A 244 -12.64 3.87 12.49
CA ALA A 244 -11.32 3.37 12.08
C ALA A 244 -10.26 4.46 11.87
N ALA A 245 -10.63 5.74 11.78
CA ALA A 245 -9.72 6.84 11.44
C ALA A 245 -9.16 7.59 12.66
N ASP A 246 -9.46 7.16 13.89
CA ASP A 246 -8.97 7.79 15.11
C ASP A 246 -7.82 7.00 15.73
N LYS A 247 -6.82 7.70 16.28
CA LYS A 247 -5.70 7.09 17.03
C LYS A 247 -6.14 6.50 18.38
N GLY A 248 -7.27 6.93 18.90
CA GLY A 248 -7.72 6.54 20.23
C GLY A 248 -6.71 6.97 21.31
N ALA A 249 -6.37 6.06 22.23
CA ALA A 249 -5.41 6.29 23.30
C ALA A 249 -3.94 6.19 22.84
N TYR A 250 -3.66 5.84 21.61
CA TYR A 250 -2.30 5.62 21.11
C TYR A 250 -1.65 6.92 20.60
N ARG A 251 -0.36 7.04 20.82
CA ARG A 251 0.42 8.20 20.37
C ARG A 251 0.49 8.30 18.83
N HIS A 252 0.62 7.14 18.16
CA HIS A 252 0.77 7.02 16.70
C HIS A 252 -0.19 5.96 16.14
N PHE A 253 -0.56 6.08 14.86
CA PHE A 253 -1.35 5.07 14.17
C PHE A 253 -0.62 3.72 14.13
N MET A 254 0.68 3.72 13.84
CA MET A 254 1.47 2.49 13.79
C MET A 254 1.39 1.71 15.11
N LEU A 255 1.49 2.37 16.28
CA LEU A 255 1.37 1.67 17.56
C LEU A 255 -0.03 1.08 17.75
N LYS A 256 -1.09 1.84 17.42
CA LYS A 256 -2.46 1.33 17.42
C LYS A 256 -2.59 0.09 16.54
N GLU A 257 -2.08 0.16 15.33
CA GLU A 257 -2.15 -0.91 14.33
C GLU A 257 -1.35 -2.15 14.74
N ILE A 258 -0.23 -1.99 15.46
CA ILE A 258 0.49 -3.10 16.11
C ILE A 258 -0.38 -3.77 17.16
N HIS A 259 -1.04 -3.00 18.03
CA HIS A 259 -1.90 -3.52 19.09
C HIS A 259 -3.25 -4.08 18.59
N GLU A 260 -3.71 -3.71 17.41
CA GLU A 260 -4.92 -4.26 16.77
C GLU A 260 -4.73 -5.67 16.22
N GLN A 261 -3.50 -6.16 16.07
CA GLN A 261 -3.20 -7.41 15.36
C GLN A 261 -3.95 -8.64 15.92
N PRO A 262 -4.09 -8.85 17.22
CA PRO A 262 -4.92 -9.96 17.74
C PRO A 262 -6.36 -9.91 17.22
N THR A 263 -6.99 -8.74 17.25
CA THR A 263 -8.38 -8.54 16.82
C THR A 263 -8.55 -8.72 15.31
N VAL A 264 -7.64 -8.15 14.51
CA VAL A 264 -7.76 -8.25 13.04
C VAL A 264 -7.41 -9.65 12.54
N VAL A 265 -6.49 -10.36 13.19
CA VAL A 265 -6.21 -11.79 12.90
C VAL A 265 -7.42 -12.65 13.22
N GLN A 266 -8.12 -12.40 14.33
CA GLN A 266 -9.37 -13.08 14.63
C GLN A 266 -10.41 -12.87 13.51
N ARG A 267 -10.58 -11.62 13.02
CA ARG A 267 -11.47 -11.29 11.89
C ARG A 267 -11.04 -12.00 10.60
N THR A 268 -9.73 -12.06 10.36
CA THR A 268 -9.20 -12.77 9.18
C THR A 268 -9.54 -14.26 9.21
N LEU A 269 -9.63 -14.87 10.38
CA LEU A 269 -9.95 -16.29 10.55
C LEU A 269 -11.47 -16.56 10.59
N GLU A 270 -12.28 -15.57 10.91
CA GLU A 270 -13.72 -15.72 11.08
C GLU A 270 -14.40 -16.18 9.79
N GLY A 271 -15.21 -17.25 9.89
CA GLY A 271 -15.93 -17.84 8.76
C GLY A 271 -15.03 -18.59 7.75
N ARG A 272 -13.74 -18.83 8.07
CA ARG A 272 -12.79 -19.50 7.17
C ARG A 272 -12.26 -20.83 7.70
N LEU A 273 -12.48 -21.11 8.97
CA LEU A 273 -12.10 -22.35 9.62
C LEU A 273 -13.33 -23.20 9.90
N GLY A 274 -13.34 -24.43 9.38
CA GLY A 274 -14.21 -25.51 9.80
C GLY A 274 -13.80 -26.07 11.17
N LYS A 275 -14.28 -27.22 11.56
CA LYS A 275 -13.90 -27.84 12.84
C LYS A 275 -12.40 -28.14 12.91
N ASP A 276 -11.88 -28.75 11.86
CA ASP A 276 -10.55 -29.34 11.75
C ASP A 276 -9.88 -29.09 10.36
N HIS A 277 -10.44 -28.23 9.56
CA HIS A 277 -9.97 -27.94 8.21
C HIS A 277 -10.27 -26.48 7.80
N VAL A 278 -9.63 -26.00 6.75
CA VAL A 278 -9.89 -24.70 6.12
C VAL A 278 -11.06 -24.78 5.16
N LEU A 279 -11.95 -23.80 5.18
CA LEU A 279 -13.08 -23.71 4.26
C LEU A 279 -12.60 -23.18 2.90
N VAL A 280 -12.42 -24.07 1.92
CA VAL A 280 -11.95 -23.72 0.56
C VAL A 280 -12.83 -22.68 -0.12
N GLN A 281 -14.13 -22.68 0.18
CA GLN A 281 -15.11 -21.71 -0.34
C GLN A 281 -14.81 -20.25 0.07
N ALA A 282 -13.99 -20.04 1.11
CA ALA A 282 -13.55 -18.70 1.52
C ALA A 282 -12.75 -17.95 0.44
N PHE A 283 -12.17 -18.68 -0.53
CA PHE A 283 -11.44 -18.12 -1.68
C PHE A 283 -12.33 -17.81 -2.88
N GLY A 284 -13.60 -18.16 -2.84
CA GLY A 284 -14.58 -17.98 -3.90
C GLY A 284 -15.22 -19.29 -4.36
N PRO A 285 -16.35 -19.20 -5.09
CA PRO A 285 -17.15 -20.40 -5.43
C PRO A 285 -16.43 -21.39 -6.36
N GLN A 286 -15.47 -20.91 -7.15
CA GLN A 286 -14.71 -21.75 -8.10
C GLN A 286 -13.37 -22.24 -7.53
N ALA A 287 -13.06 -21.90 -6.27
CA ALA A 287 -11.75 -22.18 -5.67
C ALA A 287 -11.42 -23.68 -5.64
N ALA A 288 -12.36 -24.54 -5.25
CA ALA A 288 -12.14 -25.98 -5.17
C ALA A 288 -11.76 -26.60 -6.53
N GLU A 289 -12.45 -26.19 -7.61
CA GLU A 289 -12.16 -26.68 -8.97
C GLU A 289 -10.80 -26.19 -9.47
N LEU A 290 -10.48 -24.92 -9.24
CA LEU A 290 -9.21 -24.34 -9.65
C LEU A 290 -8.05 -24.96 -8.87
N PHE A 291 -8.16 -25.06 -7.53
CA PHE A 291 -7.10 -25.58 -6.66
C PHE A 291 -6.76 -27.05 -6.93
N ALA A 292 -7.73 -27.85 -7.35
CA ALA A 292 -7.50 -29.24 -7.74
C ALA A 292 -6.52 -29.37 -8.93
N LYS A 293 -6.46 -28.36 -9.79
CA LYS A 293 -5.60 -28.32 -10.99
C LYS A 293 -4.21 -27.74 -10.70
N VAL A 294 -4.04 -26.97 -9.61
CA VAL A 294 -2.80 -26.27 -9.29
C VAL A 294 -1.65 -27.25 -9.07
N ARG A 295 -0.55 -27.05 -9.78
CA ARG A 295 0.72 -27.80 -9.64
C ARG A 295 1.85 -26.93 -9.15
N ASN A 296 1.80 -25.65 -9.44
CA ASN A 296 2.80 -24.66 -9.07
C ASN A 296 2.11 -23.38 -8.60
N VAL A 297 2.80 -22.56 -7.83
CA VAL A 297 2.35 -21.23 -7.40
C VAL A 297 3.40 -20.20 -7.79
N GLN A 298 2.97 -19.10 -8.41
CA GLN A 298 3.77 -17.90 -8.62
C GLN A 298 3.18 -16.77 -7.78
N ILE A 299 3.92 -16.32 -6.77
CA ILE A 299 3.53 -15.17 -5.94
C ILE A 299 4.24 -13.93 -6.47
N VAL A 300 3.50 -12.83 -6.66
CA VAL A 300 4.06 -11.55 -7.11
C VAL A 300 3.53 -10.43 -6.22
N ALA A 301 4.45 -9.63 -5.66
CA ALA A 301 4.13 -8.54 -4.74
C ALA A 301 5.27 -7.53 -4.62
N CYS A 302 5.06 -6.45 -3.87
CA CYS A 302 6.06 -5.44 -3.54
C CYS A 302 6.27 -5.33 -2.03
N GLY A 303 7.49 -4.98 -1.59
CA GLY A 303 7.83 -4.60 -0.22
C GLY A 303 7.40 -5.63 0.83
N THR A 304 6.68 -5.18 1.85
CA THR A 304 6.14 -6.01 2.94
C THR A 304 5.33 -7.21 2.42
N SER A 305 4.51 -7.02 1.39
CA SER A 305 3.73 -8.12 0.79
C SER A 305 4.62 -9.14 0.06
N TYR A 306 5.74 -8.72 -0.53
CA TYR A 306 6.74 -9.62 -1.09
C TYR A 306 7.38 -10.49 0.01
N HIS A 307 7.71 -9.90 1.17
CA HIS A 307 8.24 -10.68 2.31
C HIS A 307 7.21 -11.70 2.83
N ALA A 308 5.92 -11.35 2.85
CA ALA A 308 4.87 -12.32 3.19
C ALA A 308 4.82 -13.50 2.20
N GLY A 309 4.95 -13.21 0.90
CA GLY A 309 5.07 -14.23 -0.14
C GLY A 309 6.29 -15.14 0.06
N MET A 310 7.43 -14.58 0.45
CA MET A 310 8.63 -15.36 0.74
C MET A 310 8.45 -16.32 1.93
N VAL A 311 7.69 -15.94 2.96
CA VAL A 311 7.30 -16.87 4.04
C VAL A 311 6.42 -17.98 3.48
N ALA A 312 5.39 -17.61 2.69
CA ALA A 312 4.46 -18.57 2.12
C ALA A 312 5.11 -19.62 1.23
N ARG A 313 6.21 -19.28 0.55
CA ARG A 313 6.99 -20.25 -0.22
C ARG A 313 7.42 -21.43 0.65
N TYR A 314 7.96 -21.18 1.85
CA TYR A 314 8.34 -22.26 2.76
C TYR A 314 7.15 -23.12 3.15
N TRP A 315 5.98 -22.53 3.42
CA TRP A 315 4.77 -23.26 3.78
C TRP A 315 4.22 -24.09 2.62
N LEU A 316 4.12 -23.51 1.42
CA LEU A 316 3.61 -24.20 0.23
C LEU A 316 4.48 -25.41 -0.13
N GLU A 317 5.81 -25.26 -0.05
CA GLU A 317 6.74 -26.35 -0.35
C GLU A 317 6.74 -27.41 0.76
N SER A 318 6.78 -27.03 2.05
CA SER A 318 6.93 -27.99 3.15
C SER A 318 5.61 -28.64 3.57
N LEU A 319 4.49 -27.91 3.60
CA LEU A 319 3.20 -28.43 4.06
C LEU A 319 2.33 -28.94 2.90
N ALA A 320 2.23 -28.18 1.80
CA ALA A 320 1.37 -28.55 0.68
C ALA A 320 2.09 -29.32 -0.43
N GLY A 321 3.42 -29.45 -0.39
CA GLY A 321 4.19 -30.12 -1.44
C GLY A 321 4.07 -29.45 -2.81
N ILE A 322 3.88 -28.14 -2.85
CA ILE A 322 3.67 -27.36 -4.08
C ILE A 322 4.86 -26.43 -4.31
N PRO A 323 5.58 -26.57 -5.44
CA PRO A 323 6.64 -25.64 -5.80
C PRO A 323 6.11 -24.20 -5.87
N CYS A 324 6.84 -23.25 -5.26
CA CYS A 324 6.46 -21.86 -5.21
C CYS A 324 7.60 -20.94 -5.61
N GLN A 325 7.34 -20.05 -6.53
CA GLN A 325 8.23 -18.94 -6.87
C GLN A 325 7.64 -17.64 -6.33
N VAL A 326 8.52 -16.75 -5.85
CA VAL A 326 8.13 -15.44 -5.33
C VAL A 326 8.99 -14.38 -5.99
N GLU A 327 8.35 -13.35 -6.53
CA GLU A 327 9.05 -12.34 -7.31
C GLU A 327 8.51 -10.93 -7.00
N VAL A 328 9.39 -9.94 -7.07
CA VAL A 328 9.01 -8.53 -6.94
C VAL A 328 8.25 -8.11 -8.19
N ALA A 329 7.13 -7.42 -8.02
CA ALA A 329 6.22 -7.10 -9.12
C ALA A 329 6.85 -6.19 -10.18
N SER A 330 7.71 -5.23 -9.81
CA SER A 330 8.45 -4.38 -10.75
C SER A 330 9.36 -5.17 -11.68
N GLU A 331 9.94 -6.27 -11.20
CA GLU A 331 10.81 -7.13 -12.03
C GLU A 331 10.00 -8.10 -12.89
N PHE A 332 8.94 -8.68 -12.30
CA PHE A 332 8.06 -9.61 -13.02
C PHE A 332 7.44 -8.99 -14.28
N ARG A 333 6.97 -7.74 -14.18
CA ARG A 333 6.22 -7.09 -15.27
C ARG A 333 7.03 -6.84 -16.55
N TYR A 334 8.35 -6.73 -16.45
CA TYR A 334 9.21 -6.34 -17.59
C TYR A 334 10.03 -7.49 -18.15
N ARG A 335 10.27 -8.55 -17.40
CA ARG A 335 11.04 -9.67 -17.89
C ARG A 335 10.20 -10.61 -18.75
N LYS A 336 10.84 -11.39 -19.63
CA LYS A 336 10.19 -12.51 -20.31
C LYS A 336 9.98 -13.65 -19.33
N VAL A 337 8.73 -13.90 -18.93
CA VAL A 337 8.35 -14.97 -18.02
C VAL A 337 8.12 -16.26 -18.79
N VAL A 338 8.61 -17.38 -18.25
CA VAL A 338 8.27 -18.73 -18.71
C VAL A 338 7.33 -19.33 -17.67
N VAL A 339 6.06 -19.47 -18.05
CA VAL A 339 5.02 -20.01 -17.16
C VAL A 339 5.08 -21.53 -17.16
N GLN A 340 5.19 -22.13 -15.98
CA GLN A 340 5.05 -23.58 -15.82
C GLN A 340 3.57 -23.97 -15.97
N PRO A 341 3.27 -25.15 -16.53
CA PRO A 341 1.89 -25.64 -16.62
C PRO A 341 1.20 -25.65 -15.25
N ASP A 342 -0.11 -25.41 -15.24
CA ASP A 342 -0.96 -25.47 -14.05
C ASP A 342 -0.45 -24.60 -12.88
N THR A 343 0.09 -23.42 -13.19
CA THR A 343 0.56 -22.44 -12.21
C THR A 343 -0.56 -21.47 -11.82
N LEU A 344 -0.86 -21.39 -10.52
CA LEU A 344 -1.71 -20.36 -9.95
C LEU A 344 -0.89 -19.08 -9.77
N PHE A 345 -1.36 -17.96 -10.32
CA PHE A 345 -0.81 -16.63 -10.06
C PHE A 345 -1.44 -16.03 -8.80
N VAL A 346 -0.62 -15.68 -7.82
CA VAL A 346 -1.08 -15.08 -6.56
C VAL A 346 -0.49 -13.67 -6.44
N SER A 347 -1.34 -12.67 -6.33
CA SER A 347 -0.95 -11.29 -6.07
C SER A 347 -1.32 -10.88 -4.65
N ILE A 348 -0.41 -10.18 -3.97
CA ILE A 348 -0.60 -9.73 -2.59
C ILE A 348 -0.45 -8.21 -2.54
N SER A 349 -1.45 -7.54 -1.96
CA SER A 349 -1.41 -6.08 -1.78
C SER A 349 -2.29 -5.64 -0.62
N GLN A 350 -1.84 -4.67 0.16
CA GLN A 350 -2.68 -4.05 1.18
C GLN A 350 -3.77 -3.19 0.54
N SER A 351 -3.40 -2.29 -0.38
CA SER A 351 -4.34 -1.35 -1.03
C SER A 351 -5.07 -1.94 -2.22
N GLY A 352 -4.47 -2.94 -2.89
CA GLY A 352 -4.95 -3.46 -4.17
C GLY A 352 -4.86 -2.47 -5.35
N GLU A 353 -4.09 -1.38 -5.17
CA GLU A 353 -3.88 -0.33 -6.17
C GLU A 353 -2.40 -0.08 -6.47
N THR A 354 -1.49 -0.98 -6.04
CA THR A 354 -0.07 -0.88 -6.33
C THR A 354 0.16 -1.08 -7.83
N ALA A 355 0.74 -0.06 -8.49
CA ALA A 355 0.86 -0.02 -9.95
C ALA A 355 1.57 -1.25 -10.52
N ASP A 356 2.73 -1.61 -9.98
CA ASP A 356 3.50 -2.77 -10.43
C ASP A 356 2.74 -4.08 -10.25
N THR A 357 2.03 -4.25 -9.12
CA THR A 357 1.27 -5.47 -8.84
C THR A 357 0.08 -5.62 -9.78
N LEU A 358 -0.60 -4.52 -10.10
CA LEU A 358 -1.69 -4.50 -11.09
C LEU A 358 -1.18 -4.80 -12.50
N ALA A 359 -0.08 -4.18 -12.90
CA ALA A 359 0.54 -4.43 -14.19
C ALA A 359 1.01 -5.89 -14.31
N ALA A 360 1.58 -6.45 -13.25
CA ALA A 360 1.97 -7.85 -13.19
C ALA A 360 0.78 -8.80 -13.33
N LEU A 361 -0.36 -8.51 -12.67
CA LEU A 361 -1.60 -9.29 -12.82
C LEU A 361 -2.12 -9.25 -14.27
N ARG A 362 -2.15 -8.07 -14.88
CA ARG A 362 -2.60 -7.91 -16.27
C ARG A 362 -1.70 -8.66 -17.25
N ASN A 363 -0.39 -8.58 -17.08
CA ASN A 363 0.58 -9.36 -17.84
C ASN A 363 0.37 -10.88 -17.63
N ALA A 364 0.15 -11.32 -16.40
CA ALA A 364 -0.09 -12.74 -16.10
C ALA A 364 -1.31 -13.32 -16.83
N LYS A 365 -2.38 -12.54 -16.99
CA LYS A 365 -3.57 -12.96 -17.76
C LYS A 365 -3.26 -13.28 -19.22
N GLU A 366 -2.30 -12.57 -19.82
CA GLU A 366 -1.88 -12.78 -21.20
C GLU A 366 -0.89 -13.95 -21.33
N LEU A 367 -0.18 -14.30 -20.27
CA LEU A 367 0.86 -15.32 -20.25
C LEU A 367 0.34 -16.77 -20.09
N GLY A 368 -0.97 -16.97 -19.83
CA GLY A 368 -1.58 -18.29 -19.75
C GLY A 368 -1.39 -19.01 -18.42
N PHE A 369 -1.34 -18.28 -17.30
CA PHE A 369 -1.49 -18.87 -15.97
C PHE A 369 -2.85 -19.58 -15.84
N LEU A 370 -2.92 -20.59 -14.96
CA LEU A 370 -4.13 -21.39 -14.73
C LEU A 370 -5.29 -20.53 -14.21
N GLY A 371 -4.99 -19.50 -13.45
CA GLY A 371 -5.91 -18.54 -12.88
C GLY A 371 -5.18 -17.60 -11.93
N SER A 372 -5.89 -16.58 -11.44
CA SER A 372 -5.36 -15.56 -10.56
C SER A 372 -6.10 -15.51 -9.21
N LEU A 373 -5.35 -15.33 -8.13
CA LEU A 373 -5.87 -15.09 -6.77
C LEU A 373 -5.30 -13.80 -6.22
N ALA A 374 -6.17 -12.88 -5.77
CA ALA A 374 -5.78 -11.71 -5.00
C ALA A 374 -5.89 -11.96 -3.49
N ILE A 375 -4.82 -11.73 -2.75
CA ILE A 375 -4.84 -11.56 -1.28
C ILE A 375 -4.76 -10.07 -1.02
N CYS A 376 -5.87 -9.44 -0.60
CA CYS A 376 -5.99 -8.00 -0.54
C CYS A 376 -6.81 -7.55 0.67
N ASN A 377 -6.53 -6.34 1.18
CA ASN A 377 -7.31 -5.80 2.29
C ASN A 377 -8.51 -4.95 1.82
N VAL A 378 -8.43 -4.34 0.65
CA VAL A 378 -9.49 -3.46 0.12
C VAL A 378 -10.32 -4.21 -0.91
N GLY A 379 -11.54 -4.62 -0.52
CA GLY A 379 -12.41 -5.52 -1.30
C GLY A 379 -12.93 -4.95 -2.62
N ILE A 380 -12.89 -3.63 -2.79
CA ILE A 380 -13.35 -2.92 -3.99
C ILE A 380 -12.21 -2.40 -4.87
N SER A 381 -10.97 -2.79 -4.55
CA SER A 381 -9.77 -2.38 -5.29
C SER A 381 -9.72 -2.97 -6.70
N SER A 382 -8.89 -2.35 -7.55
CA SER A 382 -8.66 -2.83 -8.92
C SER A 382 -8.11 -4.27 -8.93
N LEU A 383 -7.18 -4.59 -8.01
CA LEU A 383 -6.62 -5.94 -7.90
C LEU A 383 -7.68 -7.01 -7.65
N VAL A 384 -8.63 -6.71 -6.76
CA VAL A 384 -9.75 -7.62 -6.43
C VAL A 384 -10.69 -7.78 -7.62
N ARG A 385 -11.09 -6.68 -8.26
CA ARG A 385 -12.01 -6.73 -9.41
C ARG A 385 -11.42 -7.44 -10.63
N GLU A 386 -10.10 -7.36 -10.79
CA GLU A 386 -9.41 -7.96 -11.94
C GLU A 386 -8.94 -9.40 -11.69
N SER A 387 -9.03 -9.96 -10.49
CA SER A 387 -8.62 -11.33 -10.19
C SER A 387 -9.78 -12.33 -10.27
N ASP A 388 -9.48 -13.59 -10.62
CA ASP A 388 -10.49 -14.66 -10.72
C ASP A 388 -10.99 -15.10 -9.34
N LEU A 389 -10.08 -15.16 -8.36
CA LEU A 389 -10.37 -15.51 -6.97
C LEU A 389 -9.85 -14.39 -6.04
N THR A 390 -10.46 -14.28 -4.87
CA THR A 390 -10.08 -13.27 -3.88
C THR A 390 -10.19 -13.79 -2.46
N LEU A 391 -9.16 -13.51 -1.65
CA LEU A 391 -9.21 -13.65 -0.20
C LEU A 391 -8.94 -12.28 0.43
N LEU A 392 -9.94 -11.69 1.07
CA LEU A 392 -9.78 -10.41 1.78
C LEU A 392 -9.11 -10.63 3.13
N THR A 393 -8.11 -9.83 3.49
CA THR A 393 -7.41 -9.96 4.77
C THR A 393 -8.21 -9.43 5.96
N LEU A 394 -9.19 -8.56 5.73
CA LEU A 394 -10.08 -7.96 6.73
C LEU A 394 -9.34 -7.23 7.87
N ALA A 395 -8.15 -6.70 7.59
CA ALA A 395 -7.34 -5.95 8.55
C ALA A 395 -7.92 -4.58 8.92
N GLY A 396 -8.97 -4.14 8.21
CA GLY A 396 -9.49 -2.78 8.34
C GLY A 396 -8.51 -1.73 7.79
N PRO A 397 -8.79 -0.43 7.99
CA PRO A 397 -7.91 0.63 7.55
C PRO A 397 -6.55 0.57 8.25
N GLU A 398 -5.48 0.76 7.49
CA GLU A 398 -4.11 0.90 7.96
C GLU A 398 -3.56 2.23 7.46
N ILE A 399 -3.30 3.16 8.38
CA ILE A 399 -2.98 4.57 8.11
C ILE A 399 -1.47 4.83 8.15
N GLY A 400 -0.76 4.22 9.12
CA GLY A 400 0.69 4.30 9.21
C GLY A 400 1.34 3.88 7.89
N VAL A 401 2.31 4.66 7.37
CA VAL A 401 2.95 4.37 6.09
C VAL A 401 3.66 3.01 6.14
N ALA A 402 4.39 2.73 7.19
CA ALA A 402 5.00 1.42 7.42
C ALA A 402 3.93 0.39 7.79
N SER A 403 3.77 -0.65 6.97
CA SER A 403 2.74 -1.68 7.17
C SER A 403 3.05 -2.55 8.39
N THR A 404 2.01 -2.88 9.17
CA THR A 404 2.09 -3.71 10.38
C THR A 404 1.04 -4.82 10.36
N LYS A 405 -0.22 -4.52 10.71
CA LYS A 405 -1.32 -5.49 10.74
C LYS A 405 -1.65 -6.08 9.36
N ALA A 406 -1.38 -5.34 8.28
CA ALA A 406 -1.53 -5.87 6.93
C ALA A 406 -0.60 -7.05 6.68
N PHE A 407 0.65 -7.01 7.17
CA PHE A 407 1.61 -8.11 7.03
C PHE A 407 1.15 -9.37 7.74
N THR A 408 0.78 -9.26 9.02
CA THR A 408 0.34 -10.43 9.81
C THR A 408 -0.94 -11.05 9.25
N THR A 409 -1.90 -10.23 8.79
CA THR A 409 -3.12 -10.75 8.18
C THR A 409 -2.87 -11.36 6.78
N GLN A 410 -1.88 -10.86 6.02
CA GLN A 410 -1.42 -11.50 4.79
C GLN A 410 -0.78 -12.86 5.08
N LEU A 411 0.07 -12.96 6.11
CA LEU A 411 0.65 -14.24 6.52
C LEU A 411 -0.44 -15.25 6.92
N VAL A 412 -1.43 -14.85 7.71
CA VAL A 412 -2.58 -15.70 8.05
C VAL A 412 -3.33 -16.15 6.79
N SER A 413 -3.59 -15.23 5.86
CA SER A 413 -4.28 -15.54 4.60
C SER A 413 -3.49 -16.51 3.71
N LEU A 414 -2.16 -16.38 3.69
CA LEU A 414 -1.25 -17.29 2.97
C LEU A 414 -1.16 -18.67 3.63
N MET A 415 -1.22 -18.75 4.96
CA MET A 415 -1.33 -20.02 5.67
C MET A 415 -2.66 -20.71 5.32
N LEU A 416 -3.78 -19.98 5.32
CA LEU A 416 -5.07 -20.51 4.87
C LEU A 416 -5.01 -21.02 3.43
N LEU A 417 -4.35 -20.29 2.53
CA LEU A 417 -4.14 -20.74 1.14
C LEU A 417 -3.33 -22.02 1.07
N THR A 418 -2.24 -22.11 1.85
CA THR A 418 -1.38 -23.30 1.91
C THR A 418 -2.16 -24.52 2.34
N LEU A 419 -2.94 -24.40 3.44
CA LEU A 419 -3.77 -25.50 3.95
C LEU A 419 -4.87 -25.90 2.96
N ALA A 420 -5.57 -24.92 2.36
CA ALA A 420 -6.62 -25.19 1.37
C ALA A 420 -6.09 -25.91 0.12
N LEU A 421 -4.92 -25.49 -0.39
CA LEU A 421 -4.28 -26.15 -1.53
C LEU A 421 -3.83 -27.59 -1.18
N GLY A 422 -3.19 -27.76 -0.03
CA GLY A 422 -2.74 -29.08 0.45
C GLY A 422 -3.91 -30.04 0.69
N GLN A 423 -5.01 -29.55 1.27
CA GLN A 423 -6.27 -30.28 1.49
C GLN A 423 -6.87 -30.75 0.17
N VAL A 424 -7.12 -29.83 -0.77
CA VAL A 424 -7.77 -30.16 -2.06
C VAL A 424 -6.93 -31.12 -2.88
N ARG A 425 -5.60 -31.02 -2.80
CA ARG A 425 -4.68 -31.94 -3.49
C ARG A 425 -4.44 -33.26 -2.77
N GLY A 426 -4.86 -33.37 -1.51
CA GLY A 426 -4.60 -34.55 -0.69
C GLY A 426 -3.13 -34.78 -0.37
N THR A 427 -2.31 -33.69 -0.35
CA THR A 427 -0.89 -33.74 0.01
C THR A 427 -0.66 -33.38 1.47
N LEU A 428 -1.62 -32.74 2.12
CA LEU A 428 -1.59 -32.41 3.54
C LEU A 428 -2.27 -33.53 4.35
N GLU A 429 -1.58 -34.04 5.35
CA GLU A 429 -2.15 -35.05 6.25
C GLU A 429 -3.26 -34.43 7.12
N ALA A 430 -4.39 -35.09 7.26
CA ALA A 430 -5.57 -34.60 7.98
C ALA A 430 -5.26 -34.23 9.45
N GLY A 431 -4.38 -34.97 10.11
CA GLY A 431 -3.94 -34.68 11.47
C GLY A 431 -3.16 -33.36 11.57
N VAL A 432 -2.27 -33.11 10.63
CA VAL A 432 -1.47 -31.87 10.56
C VAL A 432 -2.36 -30.65 10.30
N GLU A 433 -3.35 -30.79 9.40
CA GLU A 433 -4.30 -29.70 9.16
C GLU A 433 -5.11 -29.37 10.42
N ALA A 434 -5.63 -30.39 11.10
CA ALA A 434 -6.43 -30.21 12.31
C ALA A 434 -5.62 -29.53 13.44
N GLU A 435 -4.35 -29.90 13.62
CA GLU A 435 -3.44 -29.28 14.57
C GLU A 435 -3.20 -27.78 14.22
N LEU A 436 -2.90 -27.48 12.96
CA LEU A 436 -2.66 -26.10 12.52
C LEU A 436 -3.92 -25.24 12.59
N VAL A 437 -5.09 -25.81 12.31
CA VAL A 437 -6.37 -25.10 12.47
C VAL A 437 -6.65 -24.77 13.93
N GLU A 438 -6.32 -25.65 14.86
CA GLU A 438 -6.44 -25.38 16.31
C GLU A 438 -5.44 -24.33 16.77
N GLU A 439 -4.19 -24.39 16.30
CA GLU A 439 -3.18 -23.36 16.58
C GLU A 439 -3.54 -22.00 15.97
N LEU A 440 -4.13 -21.94 14.77
CA LEU A 440 -4.66 -20.71 14.20
C LEU A 440 -5.78 -20.09 15.04
N ARG A 441 -6.64 -20.89 15.66
CA ARG A 441 -7.66 -20.38 16.60
C ARG A 441 -7.05 -19.76 17.85
N ARG A 442 -5.90 -20.27 18.29
CA ARG A 442 -5.18 -19.76 19.47
C ARG A 442 -4.30 -18.56 19.14
N LEU A 443 -3.99 -18.35 17.84
CA LEU A 443 -3.06 -17.33 17.39
C LEU A 443 -3.39 -15.91 17.90
N PRO A 444 -4.66 -15.44 17.91
CA PRO A 444 -4.97 -14.11 18.48
C PRO A 444 -4.53 -13.96 19.94
N ALA A 445 -4.71 -14.97 20.78
CA ALA A 445 -4.25 -14.95 22.17
C ALA A 445 -2.73 -14.92 22.25
N ARG A 446 -2.02 -15.72 21.44
CA ARG A 446 -0.54 -15.72 21.38
C ARG A 446 0.03 -14.38 20.94
N LEU A 447 -0.62 -13.71 19.99
CA LEU A 447 -0.24 -12.34 19.59
C LEU A 447 -0.43 -11.34 20.75
N GLY A 448 -1.49 -11.50 21.56
CA GLY A 448 -1.69 -10.72 22.78
C GLY A 448 -0.58 -10.94 23.81
N GLU A 449 -0.13 -12.19 23.99
CA GLU A 449 1.01 -12.52 24.85
C GLU A 449 2.31 -11.89 24.33
N ALA A 450 2.54 -11.88 23.00
CA ALA A 450 3.68 -11.22 22.40
C ALA A 450 3.65 -9.70 22.58
N LEU A 451 2.49 -9.08 22.51
CA LEU A 451 2.32 -7.64 22.78
C LEU A 451 2.63 -7.28 24.24
N ALA A 452 2.47 -8.20 25.18
CA ALA A 452 2.85 -7.96 26.58
C ALA A 452 4.37 -7.75 26.79
N MET A 453 5.20 -8.04 25.78
CA MET A 453 6.64 -7.72 25.77
C MET A 453 6.94 -6.24 25.49
N ASP A 454 5.94 -5.42 25.21
CA ASP A 454 6.04 -4.03 24.78
C ASP A 454 7.08 -3.22 25.55
N HIS A 455 6.95 -3.16 26.89
CA HIS A 455 7.89 -2.43 27.75
C HIS A 455 9.32 -3.02 27.75
N THR A 456 9.48 -4.33 27.54
CA THR A 456 10.81 -4.94 27.43
C THR A 456 11.48 -4.52 26.13
N VAL A 457 10.72 -4.48 25.04
CA VAL A 457 11.21 -4.07 23.72
C VAL A 457 11.53 -2.57 23.71
N GLU A 458 10.72 -1.73 24.37
CA GLU A 458 10.99 -0.31 24.55
C GLU A 458 12.39 -0.07 25.15
N LYS A 459 12.74 -0.79 26.23
CA LYS A 459 14.07 -0.68 26.84
C LYS A 459 15.21 -1.13 25.93
N ILE A 460 15.01 -2.20 25.16
CA ILE A 460 16.02 -2.69 24.21
C ILE A 460 16.23 -1.70 23.06
N ALA A 461 15.21 -0.95 22.67
CA ALA A 461 15.32 0.06 21.64
C ALA A 461 16.35 1.15 21.96
N GLU A 462 16.67 1.39 23.25
CA GLU A 462 17.70 2.35 23.67
C GLU A 462 19.09 2.02 23.09
N LEU A 463 19.39 0.73 22.83
CA LEU A 463 20.65 0.30 22.21
C LEU A 463 20.83 0.83 20.79
N PHE A 464 19.78 1.29 20.15
CA PHE A 464 19.77 1.77 18.76
C PHE A 464 19.75 3.30 18.64
N ALA A 465 19.66 4.04 19.74
CA ALA A 465 19.41 5.48 19.72
C ALA A 465 20.49 6.26 18.93
N ASP A 466 21.74 5.86 19.07
CA ASP A 466 22.92 6.45 18.41
C ASP A 466 23.40 5.66 17.19
N LYS A 467 22.78 4.54 16.85
CA LYS A 467 23.23 3.65 15.77
C LYS A 467 22.76 4.14 14.41
N HIS A 468 23.59 3.84 13.40
CA HIS A 468 23.33 4.16 11.99
C HIS A 468 23.17 2.90 11.13
N HIS A 469 23.64 1.75 11.59
CA HIS A 469 23.62 0.49 10.88
C HIS A 469 23.17 -0.63 11.81
N THR A 470 22.51 -1.65 11.25
CA THR A 470 22.15 -2.88 11.98
C THR A 470 21.95 -4.04 11.00
N LEU A 471 22.27 -5.24 11.44
CA LEU A 471 21.97 -6.47 10.71
C LEU A 471 20.80 -7.20 11.36
N PHE A 472 19.99 -7.83 10.51
CA PHE A 472 18.91 -8.72 10.93
C PHE A 472 19.22 -10.14 10.45
N LEU A 473 19.05 -11.13 11.31
CA LEU A 473 19.37 -12.53 11.00
C LEU A 473 18.16 -13.43 11.22
N GLY A 474 17.90 -14.30 10.26
CA GLY A 474 16.92 -15.36 10.34
C GLY A 474 17.40 -16.62 9.62
N ARG A 475 16.73 -17.74 9.87
CA ARG A 475 16.93 -18.99 9.12
C ARG A 475 15.62 -19.58 8.68
N GLY A 476 15.59 -20.27 7.53
CA GLY A 476 14.36 -20.83 6.97
C GLY A 476 13.29 -19.76 6.80
N ALA A 477 12.06 -20.05 7.21
CA ALA A 477 10.93 -19.12 7.15
C ALA A 477 11.12 -17.84 7.99
N GLN A 478 12.07 -17.81 8.92
CA GLN A 478 12.40 -16.61 9.71
C GLN A 478 13.32 -15.62 8.99
N TYR A 479 13.95 -16.01 7.87
CA TYR A 479 14.73 -15.05 7.09
C TYR A 479 13.84 -13.94 6.48
N PRO A 480 12.71 -14.23 5.81
CA PRO A 480 11.79 -13.19 5.38
C PRO A 480 11.21 -12.34 6.52
N VAL A 481 11.04 -12.90 7.73
CA VAL A 481 10.63 -12.13 8.92
C VAL A 481 11.72 -11.15 9.35
N ALA A 482 12.99 -11.59 9.33
CA ALA A 482 14.13 -10.70 9.56
C ALA A 482 14.22 -9.60 8.49
N MET A 483 13.92 -9.90 7.21
CA MET A 483 13.83 -8.90 6.14
C MET A 483 12.74 -7.86 6.43
N GLU A 484 11.58 -8.30 6.91
CA GLU A 484 10.48 -7.40 7.28
C GLU A 484 10.85 -6.52 8.47
N GLY A 485 11.50 -7.06 9.51
CA GLY A 485 12.02 -6.29 10.64
C GLY A 485 13.03 -5.23 10.20
N ALA A 486 13.97 -5.59 9.34
CA ALA A 486 14.94 -4.66 8.76
C ALA A 486 14.25 -3.57 7.92
N LEU A 487 13.23 -3.94 7.13
CA LEU A 487 12.44 -2.98 6.35
C LEU A 487 11.73 -1.99 7.28
N LYS A 488 11.03 -2.46 8.30
CA LYS A 488 10.33 -1.58 9.27
C LYS A 488 11.29 -0.61 9.94
N LEU A 489 12.43 -1.12 10.41
CA LEU A 489 13.41 -0.27 11.09
C LEU A 489 13.94 0.82 10.16
N LYS A 490 14.35 0.50 8.92
CA LYS A 490 14.88 1.50 7.99
C LYS A 490 13.84 2.53 7.57
N GLU A 491 12.58 2.12 7.37
CA GLU A 491 11.49 3.00 6.94
C GLU A 491 11.26 4.15 7.91
N ILE A 492 11.22 3.87 9.20
CA ILE A 492 10.75 4.83 10.20
C ILE A 492 11.86 5.43 11.08
N SER A 493 13.01 4.75 11.23
CA SER A 493 14.14 5.25 12.03
C SER A 493 15.29 5.81 11.21
N TYR A 494 15.31 5.52 9.89
CA TYR A 494 16.37 5.86 8.94
C TYR A 494 17.73 5.20 9.25
N ILE A 495 17.75 4.19 10.12
CA ILE A 495 18.91 3.31 10.30
C ILE A 495 19.05 2.44 9.06
N HIS A 496 20.26 2.33 8.50
CA HIS A 496 20.55 1.38 7.43
C HIS A 496 20.49 -0.04 7.98
N ALA A 497 19.39 -0.73 7.74
CA ALA A 497 19.12 -2.08 8.22
C ALA A 497 19.07 -3.06 7.06
N GLU A 498 19.80 -4.15 7.15
CA GLU A 498 19.80 -5.23 6.18
C GLU A 498 19.58 -6.58 6.84
N ALA A 499 18.97 -7.51 6.12
CA ALA A 499 18.73 -8.86 6.61
C ALA A 499 19.46 -9.90 5.78
N TYR A 500 19.98 -10.91 6.45
CA TYR A 500 20.68 -12.04 5.81
C TYR A 500 20.20 -13.37 6.40
N PRO A 501 20.19 -14.44 5.60
CA PRO A 501 20.18 -15.78 6.16
C PRO A 501 21.41 -15.93 7.06
N ALA A 502 21.26 -16.33 8.32
CA ALA A 502 22.39 -16.35 9.25
C ALA A 502 23.58 -17.21 8.78
N GLY A 503 23.32 -18.21 7.93
CA GLY A 503 24.37 -19.02 7.30
C GLY A 503 25.24 -18.25 6.31
N GLU A 504 24.72 -17.16 5.70
CA GLU A 504 25.43 -16.33 4.73
C GLU A 504 26.40 -15.32 5.37
N LEU A 505 26.41 -15.18 6.69
CA LEU A 505 27.33 -14.25 7.37
C LEU A 505 28.79 -14.42 6.93
N LYS A 506 29.23 -15.66 6.75
CA LYS A 506 30.62 -16.00 6.36
C LYS A 506 30.98 -15.59 4.93
N HIS A 507 29.98 -15.30 4.10
CA HIS A 507 30.14 -14.97 2.69
C HIS A 507 30.15 -13.45 2.42
N GLY A 508 30.48 -12.64 3.44
CA GLY A 508 30.65 -11.19 3.32
C GLY A 508 30.14 -10.39 4.52
N PRO A 509 28.85 -10.53 4.94
CA PRO A 509 28.26 -9.65 5.95
C PRO A 509 28.99 -9.63 7.29
N LEU A 510 29.69 -10.71 7.65
CA LEU A 510 30.45 -10.80 8.89
C LEU A 510 31.60 -9.76 8.96
N ALA A 511 32.06 -9.24 7.82
CA ALA A 511 33.07 -8.18 7.75
C ALA A 511 32.55 -6.83 8.29
N LEU A 512 31.22 -6.66 8.39
CA LEU A 512 30.59 -5.44 8.89
C LEU A 512 30.38 -5.47 10.41
N VAL A 513 30.57 -6.63 11.03
CA VAL A 513 30.28 -6.81 12.46
C VAL A 513 31.41 -6.21 13.31
N ASP A 514 31.05 -5.24 14.12
CA ASP A 514 31.88 -4.58 15.13
C ASP A 514 31.04 -4.21 16.37
N ASN A 515 31.61 -3.44 17.30
CA ASN A 515 30.95 -3.02 18.54
C ASN A 515 29.85 -1.95 18.33
N ASP A 516 29.80 -1.34 17.13
CA ASP A 516 28.86 -0.25 16.84
C ASP A 516 27.66 -0.72 16.01
N MET A 517 27.69 -1.97 15.55
CA MET A 517 26.63 -2.58 14.76
C MET A 517 25.84 -3.62 15.56
N PRO A 518 24.65 -3.28 16.11
CA PRO A 518 23.78 -4.27 16.72
C PRO A 518 23.26 -5.28 15.69
N VAL A 519 23.12 -6.51 16.11
CA VAL A 519 22.62 -7.62 15.29
C VAL A 519 21.34 -8.18 15.91
N VAL A 520 20.21 -7.98 15.22
CA VAL A 520 18.90 -8.47 15.64
C VAL A 520 18.65 -9.87 15.07
N THR A 521 18.19 -10.78 15.88
CA THR A 521 17.96 -12.17 15.47
C THR A 521 16.63 -12.71 15.92
N VAL A 522 15.95 -13.47 15.07
CA VAL A 522 14.75 -14.27 15.40
C VAL A 522 15.14 -15.74 15.54
N ALA A 523 14.86 -16.31 16.73
CA ALA A 523 15.34 -17.62 17.13
C ALA A 523 14.20 -18.51 17.67
N PRO A 524 13.32 -19.05 16.80
CA PRO A 524 12.32 -20.03 17.22
C PRO A 524 12.99 -21.32 17.69
N ASN A 525 12.29 -22.09 18.51
CA ASN A 525 12.77 -23.39 18.97
C ASN A 525 12.44 -24.47 17.94
N ASN A 526 13.29 -24.59 16.91
CA ASN A 526 13.14 -25.55 15.83
C ASN A 526 14.48 -26.25 15.49
N GLU A 527 14.49 -27.08 14.48
CA GLU A 527 15.66 -27.85 14.02
C GLU A 527 16.88 -27.00 13.61
N LEU A 528 16.68 -25.72 13.27
CA LEU A 528 17.73 -24.79 12.86
C LEU A 528 18.34 -24.01 14.03
N LEU A 529 17.77 -24.11 15.24
CA LEU A 529 18.16 -23.31 16.40
C LEU A 529 19.65 -23.48 16.77
N GLU A 530 20.16 -24.70 16.83
CA GLU A 530 21.56 -24.95 17.20
C GLU A 530 22.55 -24.40 16.15
N LYS A 531 22.15 -24.44 14.87
CA LYS A 531 22.95 -23.82 13.80
C LYS A 531 22.91 -22.30 13.88
N LEU A 532 21.77 -21.72 14.24
CA LEU A 532 21.64 -20.29 14.50
C LEU A 532 22.51 -19.86 15.68
N LYS A 533 22.46 -20.56 16.82
CA LYS A 533 23.32 -20.29 17.99
C LYS A 533 24.81 -20.25 17.59
N SER A 534 25.26 -21.17 16.74
CA SER A 534 26.64 -21.16 16.24
C SER A 534 26.96 -19.89 15.43
N ASN A 535 26.04 -19.42 14.58
CA ASN A 535 26.24 -18.17 13.84
C ASN A 535 26.29 -16.96 14.80
N LEU A 536 25.49 -16.95 15.86
CA LEU A 536 25.51 -15.86 16.86
C LEU A 536 26.83 -15.82 17.64
N GLN A 537 27.43 -16.97 17.93
CA GLN A 537 28.76 -17.03 18.55
C GLN A 537 29.82 -16.39 17.63
N GLU A 538 29.72 -16.54 16.31
CA GLU A 538 30.64 -15.89 15.37
C GLU A 538 30.51 -14.37 15.37
N VAL A 539 29.31 -13.84 15.53
CA VAL A 539 29.04 -12.41 15.72
C VAL A 539 29.67 -11.92 17.02
N ARG A 540 29.42 -12.64 18.13
CA ARG A 540 29.99 -12.29 19.45
C ARG A 540 31.52 -12.31 19.48
N ALA A 541 32.13 -13.28 18.84
CA ALA A 541 33.61 -13.40 18.75
C ALA A 541 34.25 -12.17 18.06
N ARG A 542 33.48 -11.34 17.37
CA ARG A 542 33.92 -10.11 16.69
C ARG A 542 33.46 -8.83 17.36
N GLY A 543 32.91 -8.94 18.58
CA GLY A 543 32.46 -7.81 19.37
C GLY A 543 31.03 -7.34 19.04
N GLY A 544 30.32 -7.98 18.08
CA GLY A 544 28.96 -7.60 17.72
C GLY A 544 27.99 -7.72 18.89
N GLU A 545 27.07 -6.78 19.04
CA GLU A 545 26.04 -6.77 20.07
C GLU A 545 24.78 -7.45 19.56
N LEU A 546 24.31 -8.47 20.30
CA LEU A 546 23.18 -9.30 19.88
C LEU A 546 21.89 -8.90 20.61
N VAL A 547 20.82 -8.70 19.85
CA VAL A 547 19.43 -8.61 20.31
C VAL A 547 18.69 -9.83 19.77
N VAL A 548 18.36 -10.79 20.63
CA VAL A 548 17.82 -12.09 20.22
C VAL A 548 16.39 -12.24 20.73
N PHE A 549 15.44 -12.26 19.80
CA PHE A 549 14.07 -12.65 20.08
C PHE A 549 13.99 -14.18 20.02
N ALA A 550 14.04 -14.82 21.17
CA ALA A 550 14.16 -16.27 21.30
C ALA A 550 12.91 -16.90 21.90
N ASP A 551 12.52 -18.06 21.39
CA ASP A 551 11.51 -18.90 22.02
C ASP A 551 11.86 -19.12 23.50
N GLU A 552 10.89 -19.04 24.38
CA GLU A 552 11.09 -19.20 25.84
C GLU A 552 11.73 -20.54 26.21
N HIS A 553 11.60 -21.55 25.33
CA HIS A 553 12.20 -22.88 25.49
C HIS A 553 13.52 -23.05 24.71
N ALA A 554 14.03 -22.01 24.04
CA ALA A 554 15.28 -22.08 23.27
C ALA A 554 16.55 -22.29 24.10
N GLY A 555 16.45 -22.21 25.43
CA GLY A 555 17.61 -22.36 26.34
C GLY A 555 18.65 -21.26 26.18
N MET A 556 18.22 -20.06 25.73
CA MET A 556 19.09 -18.88 25.60
C MET A 556 18.89 -17.93 26.79
N SER A 557 19.94 -17.19 27.16
CA SER A 557 19.93 -16.25 28.30
C SER A 557 20.80 -15.03 27.99
N ASN A 558 20.54 -13.95 28.72
CA ASN A 558 21.37 -12.74 28.68
C ASN A 558 22.82 -13.04 29.02
N GLY A 559 23.73 -12.32 28.41
CA GLY A 559 25.16 -12.38 28.64
C GLY A 559 25.84 -11.07 28.23
N GLU A 560 27.14 -11.01 28.35
CA GLU A 560 27.90 -9.84 27.88
C GLU A 560 27.66 -9.62 26.37
N GLY A 561 27.13 -8.43 26.00
CA GLY A 561 26.75 -8.07 24.62
C GLY A 561 25.73 -9.01 24.00
N THR A 562 24.89 -9.65 24.80
CA THR A 562 23.78 -10.50 24.34
C THR A 562 22.55 -10.23 25.16
N HIS A 563 21.53 -9.71 24.50
CA HIS A 563 20.23 -9.37 25.06
C HIS A 563 19.19 -10.33 24.52
N VAL A 564 18.65 -11.19 25.37
CA VAL A 564 17.64 -12.19 24.99
C VAL A 564 16.26 -11.76 25.46
N ILE A 565 15.34 -11.59 24.53
CA ILE A 565 13.93 -11.33 24.77
C ILE A 565 13.18 -12.64 24.53
N LYS A 566 12.53 -13.15 25.59
CA LYS A 566 11.77 -14.41 25.51
C LYS A 566 10.44 -14.17 24.82
N VAL A 567 10.23 -14.88 23.71
CA VAL A 567 8.98 -14.88 22.93
C VAL A 567 8.17 -16.12 23.35
N PRO A 568 6.85 -16.01 23.54
CA PRO A 568 5.99 -17.16 23.84
C PRO A 568 6.17 -18.30 22.83
N HIS A 569 6.08 -19.53 23.31
CA HIS A 569 6.18 -20.70 22.46
C HIS A 569 4.97 -20.82 21.52
N ILE A 570 5.22 -21.18 20.26
CA ILE A 570 4.21 -21.41 19.23
C ILE A 570 4.68 -22.50 18.27
N ALA A 571 3.74 -23.17 17.58
CA ALA A 571 4.06 -24.11 16.51
C ALA A 571 4.97 -23.44 15.45
N ASP A 572 6.01 -24.15 15.01
CA ASP A 572 7.04 -23.59 14.10
C ASP A 572 6.45 -22.98 12.82
N ALA A 573 5.43 -23.61 12.26
CA ALA A 573 4.73 -23.10 11.09
C ALA A 573 4.09 -21.70 11.30
N LEU A 574 3.66 -21.37 12.51
CA LEU A 574 3.07 -20.06 12.86
C LEU A 574 4.08 -19.08 13.46
N ALA A 575 5.29 -19.52 13.75
CA ALA A 575 6.35 -18.67 14.31
C ALA A 575 6.62 -17.40 13.47
N PRO A 576 6.60 -17.42 12.11
CA PRO A 576 6.75 -16.20 11.32
C PRO A 576 5.74 -15.10 11.65
N ILE A 577 4.50 -15.46 12.02
CA ILE A 577 3.46 -14.49 12.36
C ILE A 577 3.74 -13.89 13.74
N LEU A 578 4.08 -14.71 14.72
CA LEU A 578 4.31 -14.27 16.09
C LEU A 578 5.56 -13.40 16.23
N TYR A 579 6.67 -13.82 15.60
CA TYR A 579 7.96 -13.12 15.71
C TYR A 579 8.00 -11.76 14.99
N THR A 580 7.02 -11.49 14.14
CA THR A 580 6.84 -10.16 13.53
C THR A 580 6.50 -9.09 14.58
N ILE A 581 5.72 -9.42 15.61
CA ILE A 581 5.25 -8.47 16.63
C ILE A 581 6.40 -7.76 17.33
N PRO A 582 7.37 -8.44 17.97
CA PRO A 582 8.47 -7.78 18.65
C PRO A 582 9.38 -6.98 17.72
N LEU A 583 9.52 -7.36 16.44
CA LEU A 583 10.31 -6.60 15.47
C LEU A 583 9.61 -5.29 15.09
N GLN A 584 8.29 -5.29 14.98
CA GLN A 584 7.50 -4.07 14.76
C GLN A 584 7.59 -3.12 15.95
N LEU A 585 7.46 -3.64 17.18
CA LEU A 585 7.62 -2.86 18.40
C LEU A 585 9.02 -2.26 18.51
N LEU A 586 10.08 -3.05 18.23
CA LEU A 586 11.45 -2.56 18.22
C LEU A 586 11.62 -1.38 17.25
N SER A 587 11.17 -1.55 16.03
CA SER A 587 11.25 -0.50 15.00
C SER A 587 10.51 0.76 15.42
N TYR A 588 9.31 0.62 16.00
CA TYR A 588 8.50 1.71 16.51
C TYR A 588 9.25 2.50 17.60
N TYR A 589 9.75 1.82 18.64
CA TYR A 589 10.42 2.50 19.76
C TYR A 589 11.73 3.15 19.35
N VAL A 590 12.50 2.51 18.48
CA VAL A 590 13.72 3.11 17.92
C VAL A 590 13.39 4.42 17.17
N ALA A 591 12.34 4.43 16.37
CA ALA A 591 11.90 5.63 15.66
C ALA A 591 11.45 6.74 16.62
N VAL A 592 10.72 6.39 17.68
CA VAL A 592 10.30 7.34 18.72
C VAL A 592 11.51 7.96 19.43
N LEU A 593 12.52 7.15 19.79
CA LEU A 593 13.75 7.62 20.43
C LEU A 593 14.57 8.52 19.53
N LYS A 594 14.62 8.24 18.22
CA LYS A 594 15.30 9.07 17.22
C LYS A 594 14.52 10.33 16.85
N GLY A 595 13.28 10.49 17.34
CA GLY A 595 12.43 11.65 17.10
C GLY A 595 11.95 11.79 15.64
N THR A 596 11.87 10.69 14.91
CA THR A 596 11.38 10.66 13.52
C THR A 596 9.85 10.63 13.47
N ASP A 597 9.26 11.00 12.34
CA ASP A 597 7.82 10.85 12.12
C ASP A 597 7.51 9.38 11.82
N VAL A 598 6.88 8.71 12.79
CA VAL A 598 6.58 7.26 12.73
C VAL A 598 5.48 6.95 11.72
N ASP A 599 4.43 7.76 11.69
CA ASP A 599 3.26 7.52 10.83
C ASP A 599 3.48 7.98 9.39
N GLN A 600 4.29 9.04 9.20
CA GLN A 600 4.58 9.65 7.90
C GLN A 600 6.10 9.87 7.72
N PRO A 601 6.89 8.78 7.63
CA PRO A 601 8.33 8.90 7.46
C PRO A 601 8.69 9.56 6.12
N ARG A 602 9.81 10.33 6.14
CA ARG A 602 10.25 11.04 4.93
C ARG A 602 10.46 10.11 3.74
N ASN A 603 10.17 10.60 2.54
CA ASN A 603 10.42 9.90 1.27
C ASN A 603 9.68 8.56 1.12
N LEU A 604 8.59 8.33 1.86
CA LEU A 604 7.76 7.13 1.73
C LEU A 604 6.28 7.49 1.63
N ALA A 605 5.53 6.65 0.96
CA ALA A 605 4.09 6.76 0.83
C ALA A 605 3.44 5.39 1.11
N LYS A 606 2.21 5.38 1.65
CA LYS A 606 1.50 4.16 2.06
C LYS A 606 1.27 3.18 0.90
N SER A 607 1.03 3.68 -0.30
CA SER A 607 0.76 2.85 -1.48
C SER A 607 1.33 3.54 -2.71
N VAL A 608 2.02 2.81 -3.57
CA VAL A 608 2.64 3.31 -4.81
C VAL A 608 1.72 2.95 -5.98
N THR A 609 0.99 3.94 -6.50
CA THR A 609 0.06 3.78 -7.64
C THR A 609 0.59 4.38 -8.94
N VAL A 610 1.84 4.78 -8.95
CA VAL A 610 2.57 5.28 -10.13
C VAL A 610 3.89 4.55 -10.20
N GLU A 611 4.45 4.46 -11.38
CA GLU A 611 5.78 3.94 -11.63
C GLU A 611 6.82 5.04 -11.57
#